data_8e775d98ac28ddcda6c30482af53a437
#
_entry.id   8e775d98ac28ddcda6c30482af53a437
#
_cell.length_a   1.000
_cell.length_b   1.000
_cell.length_c   1.000
_cell.angle_alpha   90.00
_cell.angle_beta   90.00
_cell.angle_gamma   90.00
#
_symmetry.space_group_name_H-M   'P 1'
#
loop_
_entity.id
_entity.type
_entity.pdbx_description
1 polymer ?
#
loop_
_entity_poly.entity_id
_entity_poly.type
_entity_poly.pdbx_seq_one_letter_code
_entity_poly.pdbx_strand_id
1 'polypeptide(L)'
;MITGVFHFMAISFNLIFAARKVGSPPSAVNQERRQTRPCGYAILFALVAFLGVPLHLAAAAESAEPRFAVLVFSKTTGFRHDSIPQGIAAIEALGAEHGFAVDGTEDAAQFSDAVLARYKVVIFLSTTGDVLDTGEKLAFERYIRSGGGFVGIHSASDTEYGWPWYGRLVGTWFASHPPIQRATVHIANPDDPSMKGLPALWERTDEWYNFRSNPRGAVQILATLDEATYSGGTMGADHPISWCQTIDGGRSWYTAMGHTKESYDEPLFRLHLLGGIESAAGVAGSCKS
;
A
#
# COMPACT_ATOMS: atom_id res chain seq x y z
N MET A 1 -44.17 6.33 -34.45
CA MET A 1 -45.28 6.48 -33.47
C MET A 1 -45.36 5.21 -32.63
N ILE A 2 -44.83 5.21 -31.43
CA ILE A 2 -45.27 4.40 -30.28
C ILE A 2 -44.57 5.02 -29.08
N THR A 3 -45.34 5.72 -28.27
CA THR A 3 -44.98 6.35 -27.00
C THR A 3 -45.04 5.30 -25.90
N GLY A 4 -43.95 5.10 -25.18
CA GLY A 4 -43.86 4.31 -23.94
C GLY A 4 -43.63 5.19 -22.75
N VAL A 5 -44.63 5.27 -21.87
CA VAL A 5 -44.67 6.02 -20.62
C VAL A 5 -43.93 5.22 -19.54
N PHE A 6 -42.88 5.80 -18.90
CA PHE A 6 -42.28 5.23 -17.69
C PHE A 6 -42.88 5.86 -16.45
N HIS A 7 -43.48 5.03 -15.60
CA HIS A 7 -43.96 5.38 -14.26
C HIS A 7 -42.78 5.47 -13.26
N PHE A 8 -42.71 6.62 -12.58
CA PHE A 8 -41.88 6.80 -11.39
C PHE A 8 -42.63 6.28 -10.17
N MET A 9 -42.04 5.32 -9.47
CA MET A 9 -42.51 4.85 -8.16
C MET A 9 -41.63 5.42 -7.09
N ALA A 10 -42.13 6.43 -6.34
CA ALA A 10 -41.50 7.01 -5.19
C ALA A 10 -41.80 6.15 -3.95
N ILE A 11 -40.77 5.67 -3.27
CA ILE A 11 -40.86 5.00 -1.96
C ILE A 11 -40.42 5.98 -0.87
N SER A 12 -41.39 6.42 -0.07
CA SER A 12 -41.15 7.23 1.13
C SER A 12 -40.80 6.33 2.31
N PHE A 13 -39.67 6.57 2.93
CA PHE A 13 -39.31 5.99 4.24
C PHE A 13 -39.67 6.99 5.37
N ASN A 14 -40.64 6.58 6.20
CA ASN A 14 -40.98 7.26 7.44
C ASN A 14 -40.02 6.86 8.56
N LEU A 15 -39.29 7.83 9.13
CA LEU A 15 -38.55 7.68 10.39
C LEU A 15 -39.50 7.93 11.58
N ILE A 16 -39.67 6.93 12.44
CA ILE A 16 -40.36 7.06 13.72
C ILE A 16 -39.32 7.33 14.81
N PHE A 17 -39.36 8.53 15.38
CA PHE A 17 -38.62 8.89 16.60
C PHE A 17 -39.42 8.45 17.84
N ALA A 18 -38.86 7.56 18.65
CA ALA A 18 -39.39 7.25 19.99
C ALA A 18 -38.56 7.98 21.04
N ALA A 19 -39.20 8.97 21.67
CA ALA A 19 -38.67 9.71 22.82
C ALA A 19 -38.82 8.88 24.11
N ARG A 20 -37.73 8.67 24.85
CA ARG A 20 -37.77 8.09 26.20
C ARG A 20 -37.67 9.19 27.27
N LYS A 21 -38.68 9.19 28.17
CA LYS A 21 -38.87 10.12 29.29
C LYS A 21 -37.80 9.92 30.37
N VAL A 22 -37.32 11.06 30.85
CA VAL A 22 -36.50 11.24 32.06
C VAL A 22 -37.41 11.20 33.27
N GLY A 23 -37.10 10.38 34.25
CA GLY A 23 -37.74 10.35 35.57
C GLY A 23 -36.83 10.97 36.63
N SER A 24 -37.39 11.94 37.38
CA SER A 24 -36.75 12.66 38.48
C SER A 24 -36.82 11.91 39.84
N PRO A 25 -35.97 12.26 40.81
CA PRO A 25 -35.84 11.54 42.07
C PRO A 25 -36.80 12.04 43.15
N PRO A 26 -37.04 11.29 44.24
CA PRO A 26 -37.74 11.80 45.42
C PRO A 26 -36.78 12.19 46.54
N SER A 27 -37.27 13.23 47.25
CA SER A 27 -36.68 13.94 48.36
C SER A 27 -36.78 13.28 49.73
N ALA A 28 -35.77 13.53 50.54
CA ALA A 28 -35.72 13.95 51.94
C ALA A 28 -36.66 13.41 53.03
N VAL A 29 -36.11 13.40 54.25
CA VAL A 29 -36.58 13.65 55.61
C VAL A 29 -36.31 12.47 56.53
N ASN A 30 -35.62 12.51 57.64
CA ASN A 30 -35.67 13.38 58.79
C ASN A 30 -34.58 13.04 59.84
N GLN A 31 -34.24 14.05 60.58
CA GLN A 31 -33.50 14.13 61.80
C GLN A 31 -33.91 13.11 62.90
N GLU A 32 -32.91 12.72 63.74
CA GLU A 32 -33.02 12.85 65.18
C GLU A 32 -31.67 12.89 65.90
N ARG A 33 -31.53 13.89 66.75
CA ARG A 33 -30.44 14.12 67.69
C ARG A 33 -30.59 13.21 68.91
N ARG A 34 -29.49 12.72 69.45
CA ARG A 34 -29.28 12.63 70.90
C ARG A 34 -27.81 12.75 71.31
N GLN A 35 -27.57 13.60 72.25
CA GLN A 35 -26.35 13.87 72.99
C GLN A 35 -26.06 12.72 73.98
N THR A 36 -24.78 12.47 74.33
CA THR A 36 -24.15 12.77 75.66
C THR A 36 -22.77 12.08 75.75
N ARG A 37 -21.80 12.84 75.96
CA ARG A 37 -20.64 13.03 76.89
C ARG A 37 -19.87 11.78 77.43
N PRO A 38 -18.67 11.98 78.03
CA PRO A 38 -17.33 11.71 77.43
C PRO A 38 -16.59 10.73 78.40
N CYS A 39 -15.47 10.16 77.94
CA CYS A 39 -14.26 10.03 78.75
C CYS A 39 -13.29 9.05 78.11
N GLY A 40 -12.00 9.31 78.20
CA GLY A 40 -10.99 8.32 78.11
C GLY A 40 -9.95 8.51 77.03
N TYR A 41 -8.87 9.19 77.39
CA TYR A 41 -7.64 9.24 76.58
C TYR A 41 -7.03 7.85 76.38
N ALA A 42 -6.82 7.50 75.13
CA ALA A 42 -5.82 6.51 74.74
C ALA A 42 -5.21 6.96 73.40
N ILE A 43 -3.99 7.49 73.48
CA ILE A 43 -3.17 7.85 72.34
C ILE A 43 -2.67 6.52 71.75
N LEU A 44 -3.21 6.10 70.65
CA LEU A 44 -2.68 5.00 69.83
C LEU A 44 -1.96 5.62 68.62
N PHE A 45 -0.63 5.55 68.64
CA PHE A 45 0.18 5.86 67.47
C PHE A 45 -0.08 4.80 66.36
N ALA A 46 -0.92 5.15 65.40
CA ALA A 46 -1.03 4.35 64.21
C ALA A 46 0.15 4.70 63.25
N LEU A 47 1.07 3.78 63.15
CA LEU A 47 2.11 3.79 62.10
C LEU A 47 1.38 3.61 60.75
N VAL A 48 1.21 4.68 59.97
CA VAL A 48 0.79 4.61 58.58
C VAL A 48 1.99 4.19 57.77
N ALA A 49 2.09 2.88 57.49
CA ALA A 49 3.02 2.36 56.50
C ALA A 49 2.58 2.85 55.11
N PHE A 50 3.26 3.85 54.58
CA PHE A 50 3.14 4.25 53.20
C PHE A 50 3.69 3.07 52.36
N LEU A 51 2.82 2.19 51.90
CA LEU A 51 3.11 1.29 50.79
C LEU A 51 3.30 2.14 49.54
N GLY A 52 4.56 2.46 49.25
CA GLY A 52 4.96 3.08 48.00
C GLY A 52 4.61 2.16 46.85
N VAL A 53 3.46 2.39 46.21
CA VAL A 53 3.15 1.80 44.91
C VAL A 53 4.12 2.42 43.92
N PRO A 54 5.02 1.65 43.27
CA PRO A 54 5.87 2.21 42.24
C PRO A 54 4.98 2.67 41.10
N LEU A 55 4.90 3.97 40.87
CA LEU A 55 4.30 4.57 39.69
C LEU A 55 5.18 4.15 38.51
N HIS A 56 4.82 3.05 37.87
CA HIS A 56 5.43 2.69 36.58
C HIS A 56 4.97 3.75 35.59
N LEU A 57 5.79 4.79 35.39
CA LEU A 57 5.70 5.60 34.19
C LEU A 57 5.92 4.63 33.02
N ALA A 58 4.83 4.25 32.36
CA ALA A 58 4.92 3.70 31.04
C ALA A 58 5.54 4.80 30.16
N ALA A 59 6.84 4.67 29.88
CA ALA A 59 7.48 5.48 28.88
C ALA A 59 6.67 5.23 27.59
N ALA A 60 5.97 6.25 27.09
CA ALA A 60 5.40 6.22 25.78
C ALA A 60 6.60 5.94 24.85
N ALA A 61 6.57 4.82 24.15
CA ALA A 61 7.57 4.53 23.12
C ALA A 61 7.45 5.69 22.12
N GLU A 62 8.46 6.55 22.11
CA GLU A 62 8.61 7.61 21.13
C GLU A 62 8.68 6.91 19.79
N SER A 63 7.65 7.06 18.96
CA SER A 63 7.63 6.46 17.63
C SER A 63 8.80 7.06 16.86
N ALA A 64 9.78 6.21 16.54
CA ALA A 64 10.93 6.64 15.75
C ALA A 64 10.42 7.27 14.44
N GLU A 65 10.99 8.42 14.06
CA GLU A 65 10.68 9.07 12.79
C GLU A 65 10.87 8.06 11.63
N PRO A 66 9.96 8.03 10.66
CA PRO A 66 10.07 7.08 9.56
C PRO A 66 11.33 7.33 8.74
N ARG A 67 11.98 6.27 8.29
CA ARG A 67 13.21 6.32 7.47
C ARG A 67 13.00 7.10 6.16
N PHE A 68 11.82 7.00 5.58
CA PHE A 68 11.36 7.70 4.38
C PHE A 68 9.84 7.57 4.27
N ALA A 69 9.24 8.29 3.31
CA ALA A 69 7.82 8.19 2.99
C ALA A 69 7.60 7.68 1.56
N VAL A 70 6.47 6.99 1.37
CA VAL A 70 6.03 6.37 0.12
C VAL A 70 4.62 6.86 -0.21
N LEU A 71 4.37 7.25 -1.46
CA LEU A 71 3.03 7.53 -1.98
C LEU A 71 2.54 6.33 -2.80
N VAL A 72 1.44 5.71 -2.39
CA VAL A 72 0.78 4.63 -3.14
C VAL A 72 -0.36 5.23 -3.95
N PHE A 73 -0.21 5.24 -5.26
CA PHE A 73 -1.20 5.74 -6.20
C PHE A 73 -1.89 4.57 -6.91
N SER A 74 -3.24 4.53 -6.83
CA SER A 74 -4.04 3.41 -7.35
C SER A 74 -5.26 3.85 -8.18
N LYS A 75 -5.17 5.05 -8.80
CA LYS A 75 -6.22 5.53 -9.71
C LYS A 75 -6.31 4.64 -10.95
N THR A 76 -7.55 4.36 -11.38
CA THR A 76 -7.84 3.59 -12.59
C THR A 76 -8.84 4.36 -13.45
N THR A 77 -8.60 4.44 -14.75
CA THR A 77 -9.55 4.91 -15.76
C THR A 77 -9.97 3.80 -16.72
N GLY A 78 -9.29 2.65 -16.66
CA GLY A 78 -9.61 1.38 -17.29
C GLY A 78 -10.13 0.35 -16.28
N PHE A 79 -9.64 -0.89 -16.39
CA PHE A 79 -10.02 -1.98 -15.48
C PHE A 79 -9.54 -1.71 -14.05
N ARG A 80 -10.43 -1.88 -13.07
CA ARG A 80 -10.09 -1.76 -11.65
C ARG A 80 -9.93 -3.13 -11.01
N HIS A 81 -8.71 -3.40 -10.55
CA HIS A 81 -8.41 -4.65 -9.85
C HIS A 81 -9.00 -4.65 -8.44
N ASP A 82 -9.65 -5.74 -8.07
CA ASP A 82 -10.27 -5.89 -6.75
C ASP A 82 -9.23 -6.20 -5.64
N SER A 83 -7.97 -6.45 -6.02
CA SER A 83 -6.83 -6.62 -5.12
C SER A 83 -6.19 -5.31 -4.64
N ILE A 84 -6.58 -4.15 -5.18
CA ILE A 84 -6.02 -2.84 -4.78
C ILE A 84 -6.09 -2.61 -3.26
N PRO A 85 -7.22 -2.86 -2.57
CA PRO A 85 -7.28 -2.66 -1.11
C PRO A 85 -6.30 -3.55 -0.33
N GLN A 86 -6.12 -4.81 -0.75
CA GLN A 86 -5.16 -5.73 -0.13
C GLN A 86 -3.72 -5.30 -0.40
N GLY A 87 -3.45 -4.80 -1.61
CA GLY A 87 -2.14 -4.25 -1.96
C GLY A 87 -1.76 -3.04 -1.12
N ILE A 88 -2.69 -2.10 -0.92
CA ILE A 88 -2.49 -0.93 -0.03
C ILE A 88 -2.20 -1.42 1.39
N ALA A 89 -3.05 -2.28 1.95
CA ALA A 89 -2.88 -2.81 3.31
C ALA A 89 -1.55 -3.56 3.50
N ALA A 90 -1.12 -4.34 2.50
CA ALA A 90 0.18 -5.03 2.54
C ALA A 90 1.36 -4.05 2.55
N ILE A 91 1.30 -2.97 1.75
CA ILE A 91 2.36 -1.94 1.71
C ILE A 91 2.38 -1.14 3.02
N GLU A 92 1.20 -0.80 3.59
CA GLU A 92 1.08 -0.15 4.91
C GLU A 92 1.69 -1.02 6.02
N ALA A 93 1.40 -2.33 6.02
CA ALA A 93 1.98 -3.28 6.96
C ALA A 93 3.50 -3.36 6.81
N LEU A 94 4.04 -3.42 5.57
CA LEU A 94 5.47 -3.36 5.31
C LEU A 94 6.08 -2.05 5.82
N GLY A 95 5.39 -0.92 5.66
CA GLY A 95 5.80 0.38 6.20
C GLY A 95 5.94 0.34 7.73
N ALA A 96 4.94 -0.18 8.41
CA ALA A 96 4.94 -0.32 9.87
C ALA A 96 6.03 -1.28 10.37
N GLU A 97 6.25 -2.41 9.67
CA GLU A 97 7.24 -3.44 10.02
C GLU A 97 8.69 -2.95 9.77
N HIS A 98 8.91 -2.12 8.74
CA HIS A 98 10.26 -1.74 8.27
C HIS A 98 10.58 -0.24 8.41
N GLY A 99 9.71 0.54 9.05
CA GLY A 99 9.97 1.91 9.46
C GLY A 99 9.92 2.91 8.31
N PHE A 100 8.96 2.81 7.38
CA PHE A 100 8.66 3.84 6.41
C PHE A 100 7.18 4.25 6.45
N ALA A 101 6.91 5.53 6.19
CA ALA A 101 5.54 6.05 6.14
C ALA A 101 4.88 5.72 4.79
N VAL A 102 3.57 5.47 4.79
CA VAL A 102 2.80 5.15 3.59
C VAL A 102 1.55 6.02 3.53
N ASP A 103 1.39 6.76 2.44
CA ASP A 103 0.18 7.51 2.12
C ASP A 103 -0.46 6.90 0.85
N GLY A 104 -1.73 6.49 0.93
CA GLY A 104 -2.49 5.98 -0.20
C GLY A 104 -3.37 7.07 -0.83
N THR A 105 -3.46 7.09 -2.18
CA THR A 105 -4.32 8.04 -2.89
C THR A 105 -4.78 7.53 -4.26
N GLU A 106 -5.94 8.01 -4.70
CA GLU A 106 -6.39 7.94 -6.10
C GLU A 106 -6.51 9.35 -6.72
N ASP A 107 -6.22 10.38 -5.92
CA ASP A 107 -6.27 11.78 -6.36
C ASP A 107 -4.99 12.15 -7.11
N ALA A 108 -5.11 12.35 -8.43
CA ALA A 108 -4.00 12.75 -9.29
C ALA A 108 -3.46 14.15 -8.97
N ALA A 109 -4.24 15.04 -8.33
CA ALA A 109 -3.77 16.34 -7.88
C ALA A 109 -2.62 16.28 -6.86
N GLN A 110 -2.36 15.10 -6.28
CA GLN A 110 -1.16 14.86 -5.45
C GLN A 110 0.14 14.89 -6.28
N PHE A 111 0.07 14.80 -7.63
CA PHE A 111 1.23 14.88 -8.51
C PHE A 111 1.61 16.35 -8.76
N SER A 112 2.10 17.01 -7.74
CA SER A 112 2.69 18.34 -7.76
C SER A 112 4.10 18.33 -7.16
N ASP A 113 4.96 19.27 -7.58
CA ASP A 113 6.35 19.33 -7.08
C ASP A 113 6.40 19.38 -5.54
N ALA A 114 5.52 20.17 -4.92
CA ALA A 114 5.49 20.35 -3.47
C ALA A 114 5.07 19.09 -2.72
N VAL A 115 4.12 18.32 -3.26
CA VAL A 115 3.65 17.09 -2.65
C VAL A 115 4.64 15.95 -2.89
N LEU A 116 5.08 15.76 -4.14
CA LEU A 116 6.00 14.67 -4.51
C LEU A 116 7.36 14.79 -3.80
N ALA A 117 7.83 16.00 -3.50
CA ALA A 117 9.07 16.22 -2.74
C ALA A 117 9.07 15.60 -1.33
N ARG A 118 7.90 15.26 -0.77
CA ARG A 118 7.75 14.61 0.54
C ARG A 118 8.06 13.12 0.50
N TYR A 119 8.01 12.50 -0.67
CA TYR A 119 8.10 11.05 -0.84
C TYR A 119 9.41 10.64 -1.48
N LYS A 120 9.99 9.57 -0.97
CA LYS A 120 11.18 8.95 -1.53
C LYS A 120 10.84 8.02 -2.69
N VAL A 121 9.62 7.44 -2.66
CA VAL A 121 9.09 6.49 -3.65
C VAL A 121 7.64 6.84 -3.97
N VAL A 122 7.29 6.78 -5.25
CA VAL A 122 5.92 6.75 -5.75
C VAL A 122 5.63 5.36 -6.30
N ILE A 123 4.61 4.71 -5.77
CA ILE A 123 4.17 3.37 -6.18
C ILE A 123 2.92 3.51 -7.04
N PHE A 124 2.94 3.00 -8.27
CA PHE A 124 1.74 2.78 -9.07
C PHE A 124 1.24 1.37 -8.80
N LEU A 125 0.22 1.26 -7.96
CA LEU A 125 -0.38 -0.02 -7.58
C LEU A 125 -1.60 -0.29 -8.45
N SER A 126 -1.46 -1.22 -9.39
CA SER A 126 -2.54 -1.66 -10.27
C SER A 126 -3.32 -0.51 -10.93
N THR A 127 -2.62 0.57 -11.31
CA THR A 127 -3.17 1.66 -12.10
C THR A 127 -3.51 1.18 -13.52
N THR A 128 -4.50 1.79 -14.18
CA THR A 128 -4.87 1.46 -15.57
C THR A 128 -5.35 2.70 -16.33
N GLY A 129 -5.01 2.77 -17.63
CA GLY A 129 -5.43 3.83 -18.54
C GLY A 129 -4.71 5.16 -18.30
N ASP A 130 -5.27 6.26 -18.77
CA ASP A 130 -4.68 7.60 -18.61
C ASP A 130 -5.10 8.18 -17.26
N VAL A 131 -4.17 8.27 -16.32
CA VAL A 131 -4.45 8.61 -14.92
C VAL A 131 -3.95 9.98 -14.50
N LEU A 132 -3.02 10.58 -15.27
CA LEU A 132 -2.43 11.88 -15.01
C LEU A 132 -2.71 12.86 -16.15
N ASP A 133 -2.93 14.14 -15.81
CA ASP A 133 -2.95 15.21 -16.80
C ASP A 133 -1.54 15.68 -17.20
N THR A 134 -1.45 16.64 -18.10
CA THR A 134 -0.16 17.16 -18.59
C THR A 134 0.68 17.80 -17.49
N GLY A 135 0.05 18.53 -16.56
CA GLY A 135 0.76 19.20 -15.45
C GLY A 135 1.31 18.21 -14.45
N GLU A 136 0.51 17.21 -14.12
CA GLU A 136 0.82 16.09 -13.23
C GLU A 136 1.95 15.21 -13.80
N LYS A 137 1.90 14.91 -15.10
CA LYS A 137 2.97 14.21 -15.84
C LYS A 137 4.31 14.97 -15.75
N LEU A 138 4.29 16.27 -16.00
CA LEU A 138 5.51 17.09 -15.92
C LEU A 138 6.08 17.16 -14.50
N ALA A 139 5.23 17.22 -13.47
CA ALA A 139 5.67 17.19 -12.08
C ALA A 139 6.29 15.84 -11.72
N PHE A 140 5.70 14.75 -12.19
CA PHE A 140 6.25 13.40 -11.97
C PHE A 140 7.59 13.17 -12.69
N GLU A 141 7.74 13.67 -13.91
CA GLU A 141 9.05 13.66 -14.61
C GLU A 141 10.13 14.41 -13.80
N ARG A 142 9.81 15.61 -13.30
CA ARG A 142 10.77 16.38 -12.48
C ARG A 142 11.12 15.64 -11.18
N TYR A 143 10.14 15.02 -10.53
CA TYR A 143 10.37 14.19 -9.35
C TYR A 143 11.37 13.05 -9.62
N ILE A 144 11.19 12.30 -10.69
CA ILE A 144 12.13 11.23 -11.07
C ILE A 144 13.52 11.82 -11.40
N ARG A 145 13.59 12.92 -12.17
CA ARG A 145 14.87 13.58 -12.50
C ARG A 145 15.59 14.15 -11.27
N SER A 146 14.88 14.44 -10.20
CA SER A 146 15.49 14.85 -8.92
C SER A 146 15.97 13.70 -8.04
N GLY A 147 15.94 12.47 -8.55
CA GLY A 147 16.38 11.28 -7.83
C GLY A 147 15.28 10.52 -7.11
N GLY A 148 14.01 10.79 -7.44
CA GLY A 148 12.85 10.07 -6.94
C GLY A 148 12.82 8.60 -7.38
N GLY A 149 12.15 7.75 -6.60
CA GLY A 149 11.94 6.33 -6.89
C GLY A 149 10.55 6.06 -7.45
N PHE A 150 10.47 5.14 -8.41
CA PHE A 150 9.22 4.59 -8.93
C PHE A 150 9.15 3.10 -8.66
N VAL A 151 7.98 2.63 -8.22
CA VAL A 151 7.64 1.20 -8.16
C VAL A 151 6.35 1.00 -8.96
N GLY A 152 6.41 0.14 -9.98
CA GLY A 152 5.23 -0.30 -10.72
C GLY A 152 4.83 -1.70 -10.29
N ILE A 153 3.56 -1.89 -9.94
CA ILE A 153 3.02 -3.19 -9.55
C ILE A 153 1.90 -3.55 -10.51
N HIS A 154 1.99 -4.74 -11.08
CA HIS A 154 0.99 -5.36 -11.94
C HIS A 154 0.61 -4.45 -13.12
N SER A 155 -0.64 -3.96 -13.16
CA SER A 155 -1.14 -3.13 -14.26
C SER A 155 -0.59 -1.70 -14.31
N ALA A 156 0.42 -1.37 -13.50
CA ALA A 156 1.20 -0.17 -13.78
C ALA A 156 1.75 -0.14 -15.22
N SER A 157 1.98 -1.29 -15.87
CA SER A 157 2.33 -1.38 -17.29
C SER A 157 1.13 -1.25 -18.25
N ASP A 158 -0.10 -1.26 -17.77
CA ASP A 158 -1.36 -1.00 -18.50
C ASP A 158 -1.82 0.46 -18.32
N THR A 159 -0.88 1.36 -18.15
CA THR A 159 -1.10 2.76 -17.80
C THR A 159 -0.35 3.66 -18.77
N GLU A 160 -0.95 4.82 -19.12
CA GLU A 160 -0.31 5.92 -19.85
C GLU A 160 0.33 5.51 -21.20
N TYR A 161 -0.39 4.78 -22.01
CA TYR A 161 0.08 4.31 -23.32
C TYR A 161 0.47 5.43 -24.29
N GLY A 162 -0.13 6.61 -24.14
CA GLY A 162 0.17 7.80 -24.94
C GLY A 162 1.39 8.59 -24.45
N TRP A 163 2.08 8.13 -23.40
CA TRP A 163 3.21 8.86 -22.80
C TRP A 163 4.53 8.10 -22.93
N PRO A 164 5.31 8.30 -24.01
CA PRO A 164 6.53 7.53 -24.27
C PRO A 164 7.56 7.59 -23.14
N TRP A 165 7.62 8.68 -22.39
CA TRP A 165 8.51 8.78 -21.24
C TRP A 165 8.12 7.76 -20.14
N TYR A 166 6.82 7.63 -19.85
CA TYR A 166 6.35 6.63 -18.91
C TYR A 166 6.65 5.20 -19.37
N GLY A 167 6.51 4.93 -20.68
CA GLY A 167 6.89 3.63 -21.24
C GLY A 167 8.35 3.28 -20.98
N ARG A 168 9.26 4.26 -21.04
CA ARG A 168 10.67 4.04 -20.66
C ARG A 168 10.82 3.87 -19.15
N LEU A 169 10.04 4.61 -18.32
CA LEU A 169 10.09 4.49 -16.86
C LEU A 169 9.63 3.11 -16.39
N VAL A 170 8.50 2.60 -16.89
CA VAL A 170 7.96 1.29 -16.54
C VAL A 170 8.68 0.14 -17.23
N GLY A 171 9.40 0.42 -18.32
CA GLY A 171 10.20 -0.54 -19.10
C GLY A 171 9.50 -1.06 -20.35
N THR A 172 8.24 -1.40 -20.27
CA THR A 172 7.40 -1.81 -21.41
C THR A 172 5.93 -1.73 -21.01
N TRP A 173 5.03 -1.85 -21.99
CA TRP A 173 3.59 -1.87 -21.76
C TRP A 173 3.00 -3.27 -21.85
N PHE A 174 1.95 -3.48 -21.10
CA PHE A 174 1.07 -4.63 -21.18
C PHE A 174 0.51 -4.84 -22.59
N ALA A 175 0.37 -6.09 -23.00
CA ALA A 175 -0.25 -6.47 -24.28
C ALA A 175 -1.47 -7.39 -24.08
N SER A 176 -1.34 -8.44 -23.28
CA SER A 176 -2.37 -9.43 -23.01
C SER A 176 -2.02 -10.29 -21.81
N HIS A 177 -2.94 -11.13 -21.38
CA HIS A 177 -2.70 -12.16 -20.37
C HIS A 177 -3.59 -13.40 -20.67
N PRO A 178 -3.15 -14.62 -20.32
CA PRO A 178 -4.03 -15.78 -20.21
C PRO A 178 -4.83 -15.74 -18.90
N PRO A 179 -5.75 -16.70 -18.65
CA PRO A 179 -6.38 -16.85 -17.35
C PRO A 179 -5.36 -17.05 -16.22
N ILE A 180 -5.74 -16.64 -14.99
CA ILE A 180 -4.95 -16.88 -13.78
C ILE A 180 -4.60 -18.36 -13.67
N GLN A 181 -3.31 -18.67 -13.46
CA GLN A 181 -2.81 -20.04 -13.37
C GLN A 181 -1.47 -20.09 -12.62
N ARG A 182 -1.08 -21.30 -12.22
CA ARG A 182 0.22 -21.55 -11.61
C ARG A 182 1.32 -21.55 -12.68
N ALA A 183 2.46 -20.94 -12.35
CA ALA A 183 3.66 -21.01 -13.15
C ALA A 183 4.91 -20.91 -12.28
N THR A 184 6.07 -21.15 -12.89
CA THR A 184 7.37 -21.05 -12.24
C THR A 184 8.04 -19.73 -12.63
N VAL A 185 8.39 -18.94 -11.63
CA VAL A 185 9.22 -17.74 -11.75
C VAL A 185 10.67 -18.11 -11.45
N HIS A 186 11.58 -17.76 -12.34
CA HIS A 186 13.03 -17.92 -12.15
C HIS A 186 13.62 -16.60 -11.67
N ILE A 187 14.35 -16.61 -10.57
CA ILE A 187 15.13 -15.46 -10.12
C ILE A 187 16.37 -15.35 -10.98
N ALA A 188 16.36 -14.39 -11.92
CA ALA A 188 17.41 -14.18 -12.89
C ALA A 188 18.63 -13.44 -12.33
N ASN A 189 18.44 -12.63 -11.28
CA ASN A 189 19.51 -11.88 -10.63
C ASN A 189 19.41 -12.00 -9.10
N PRO A 190 19.86 -13.11 -8.50
CA PRO A 190 19.78 -13.35 -7.07
C PRO A 190 20.69 -12.42 -6.23
N ASP A 191 21.68 -11.79 -6.86
CA ASP A 191 22.61 -10.87 -6.19
C ASP A 191 22.03 -9.46 -6.05
N ASP A 192 20.93 -9.14 -6.74
CA ASP A 192 20.24 -7.86 -6.56
C ASP A 192 19.61 -7.81 -5.17
N PRO A 193 19.81 -6.72 -4.40
CA PRO A 193 19.26 -6.59 -3.05
C PRO A 193 17.74 -6.80 -2.98
N SER A 194 17.00 -6.41 -4.03
CA SER A 194 15.54 -6.57 -4.09
C SER A 194 15.07 -8.01 -4.27
N MET A 195 15.98 -8.92 -4.62
CA MET A 195 15.68 -10.36 -4.82
C MET A 195 16.22 -11.24 -3.70
N LYS A 196 16.85 -10.63 -2.70
CA LYS A 196 17.46 -11.36 -1.59
C LYS A 196 16.41 -12.11 -0.77
N GLY A 197 16.69 -13.40 -0.50
CA GLY A 197 15.81 -14.27 0.29
C GLY A 197 14.71 -14.96 -0.53
N LEU A 198 14.61 -14.67 -1.83
CA LEU A 198 13.70 -15.41 -2.72
C LEU A 198 14.36 -16.72 -3.18
N PRO A 199 13.60 -17.81 -3.36
CA PRO A 199 14.13 -19.07 -3.89
C PRO A 199 14.46 -18.93 -5.39
N ALA A 200 15.47 -19.63 -5.86
CA ALA A 200 15.88 -19.58 -7.29
C ALA A 200 14.73 -19.91 -8.25
N LEU A 201 13.84 -20.82 -7.82
CA LEU A 201 12.60 -21.19 -8.52
C LEU A 201 11.44 -20.90 -7.56
N TRP A 202 10.52 -20.06 -7.99
CA TRP A 202 9.38 -19.63 -7.19
C TRP A 202 8.08 -20.00 -7.90
N GLU A 203 7.45 -21.08 -7.47
CA GLU A 203 6.16 -21.50 -7.99
C GLU A 203 5.03 -20.75 -7.30
N ARG A 204 4.18 -20.08 -8.08
CA ARG A 204 3.03 -19.33 -7.56
C ARG A 204 1.91 -19.24 -8.59
N THR A 205 0.75 -18.81 -8.15
CA THR A 205 -0.44 -18.56 -8.98
C THR A 205 -0.65 -17.06 -9.10
N ASP A 206 -0.74 -16.58 -10.34
CA ASP A 206 -1.04 -15.17 -10.62
C ASP A 206 -1.62 -15.02 -12.04
N GLU A 207 -1.90 -13.80 -12.46
CA GLU A 207 -2.17 -13.44 -13.84
C GLU A 207 -0.86 -13.06 -14.54
N TRP A 208 -0.50 -13.80 -15.59
CA TRP A 208 0.80 -13.67 -16.23
C TRP A 208 0.73 -12.75 -17.45
N TYR A 209 1.33 -11.57 -17.34
CA TYR A 209 1.32 -10.56 -18.39
C TYR A 209 2.26 -10.90 -19.52
N ASN A 210 1.75 -10.84 -20.76
CA ASN A 210 2.53 -10.67 -21.98
C ASN A 210 2.70 -9.18 -22.27
N PHE A 211 3.84 -8.76 -22.79
CA PHE A 211 4.19 -7.38 -23.03
C PHE A 211 4.31 -7.04 -24.51
N ARG A 212 4.15 -5.74 -24.84
CA ARG A 212 4.30 -5.26 -26.23
C ARG A 212 5.73 -5.43 -26.75
N SER A 213 6.71 -5.42 -25.90
CA SER A 213 8.13 -5.65 -26.24
C SER A 213 8.86 -6.27 -25.04
N ASN A 214 9.91 -7.04 -25.32
CA ASN A 214 10.81 -7.52 -24.27
C ASN A 214 11.69 -6.35 -23.80
N PRO A 215 11.68 -5.99 -22.50
CA PRO A 215 12.45 -4.86 -21.98
C PRO A 215 13.96 -5.14 -21.83
N ARG A 216 14.41 -6.41 -22.05
CA ARG A 216 15.82 -6.79 -21.95
C ARG A 216 16.68 -5.92 -22.87
N GLY A 217 17.80 -5.48 -22.37
CA GLY A 217 18.71 -4.55 -23.07
C GLY A 217 18.46 -3.07 -22.73
N ALA A 218 17.27 -2.73 -22.22
CA ALA A 218 16.96 -1.40 -21.68
C ALA A 218 16.92 -1.37 -20.14
N VAL A 219 16.66 -2.52 -19.50
CA VAL A 219 16.52 -2.66 -18.05
C VAL A 219 17.32 -3.86 -17.53
N GLN A 220 17.58 -3.92 -16.23
CA GLN A 220 18.13 -5.09 -15.57
C GLN A 220 16.99 -6.05 -15.20
N ILE A 221 17.00 -7.26 -15.76
CA ILE A 221 16.00 -8.28 -15.46
C ILE A 221 16.30 -8.90 -14.10
N LEU A 222 15.28 -8.95 -13.23
CA LEU A 222 15.33 -9.51 -11.89
C LEU A 222 14.72 -10.91 -11.84
N ALA A 223 13.61 -11.12 -12.55
CA ALA A 223 12.94 -12.41 -12.64
C ALA A 223 12.33 -12.62 -14.02
N THR A 224 12.28 -13.90 -14.44
CA THR A 224 11.63 -14.34 -15.67
C THR A 224 10.60 -15.42 -15.39
N LEU A 225 9.63 -15.57 -16.27
CA LEU A 225 8.58 -16.58 -16.20
C LEU A 225 8.92 -17.74 -17.14
N ASP A 226 8.78 -18.98 -16.67
CA ASP A 226 8.95 -20.17 -17.50
C ASP A 226 7.66 -20.51 -18.24
N GLU A 227 7.58 -20.15 -19.52
CA GLU A 227 6.40 -20.42 -20.36
C GLU A 227 6.13 -21.93 -20.59
N ALA A 228 7.07 -22.81 -20.28
CA ALA A 228 6.82 -24.26 -20.35
C ALA A 228 5.94 -24.76 -19.17
N THR A 229 5.79 -23.96 -18.11
CA THR A 229 5.05 -24.35 -16.89
C THR A 229 3.59 -23.87 -16.88
N TYR A 230 3.16 -23.09 -17.88
CA TYR A 230 1.80 -22.58 -18.00
C TYR A 230 1.38 -22.44 -19.47
N SER A 231 0.14 -21.99 -19.75
CA SER A 231 -0.40 -21.84 -21.09
C SER A 231 -0.73 -20.39 -21.41
N GLY A 232 -0.46 -19.94 -22.66
CA GLY A 232 -0.83 -18.61 -23.15
C GLY A 232 0.24 -17.55 -23.03
N GLY A 233 1.48 -17.94 -22.70
CA GLY A 233 2.66 -17.09 -22.86
C GLY A 233 2.94 -16.79 -24.32
N THR A 234 3.41 -15.59 -24.63
CA THR A 234 3.75 -15.15 -25.99
C THR A 234 5.09 -14.44 -26.09
N MET A 235 5.87 -14.43 -24.99
CA MET A 235 7.19 -13.82 -24.94
C MET A 235 8.30 -14.82 -25.29
N GLY A 236 8.00 -16.12 -25.29
CA GLY A 236 8.91 -17.22 -25.63
C GLY A 236 9.89 -17.56 -24.50
N ALA A 237 11.08 -18.02 -24.88
CA ALA A 237 12.07 -18.50 -23.91
C ALA A 237 12.65 -17.40 -23.00
N ASP A 238 12.44 -16.14 -23.31
CA ASP A 238 12.87 -15.00 -22.50
C ASP A 238 11.66 -14.12 -22.16
N HIS A 239 11.01 -14.46 -21.05
CA HIS A 239 9.82 -13.77 -20.56
C HIS A 239 10.12 -13.02 -19.24
N PRO A 240 10.62 -11.77 -19.29
CA PRO A 240 10.80 -10.95 -18.11
C PRO A 240 9.48 -10.68 -17.38
N ILE A 241 9.46 -10.83 -16.03
CA ILE A 241 8.27 -10.59 -15.22
C ILE A 241 8.53 -9.56 -14.11
N SER A 242 9.81 -9.31 -13.79
CA SER A 242 10.24 -8.24 -12.89
C SER A 242 11.60 -7.69 -13.34
N TRP A 243 11.79 -6.38 -13.20
CA TRP A 243 13.01 -5.67 -13.60
C TRP A 243 13.19 -4.35 -12.86
N CYS A 244 14.39 -3.78 -12.98
CA CYS A 244 14.70 -2.47 -12.48
C CYS A 244 15.66 -1.71 -13.39
N GLN A 245 15.76 -0.39 -13.19
CA GLN A 245 16.69 0.48 -13.92
C GLN A 245 16.94 1.79 -13.17
N THR A 246 18.03 2.45 -13.54
CA THR A 246 18.21 3.89 -13.29
C THR A 246 17.77 4.65 -14.55
N ILE A 247 17.00 5.69 -14.40
CA ILE A 247 16.47 6.49 -15.51
C ILE A 247 16.39 7.96 -15.13
N ASP A 248 16.92 8.83 -15.97
CA ASP A 248 16.85 10.30 -15.82
C ASP A 248 17.31 10.82 -14.43
N GLY A 249 18.19 10.10 -13.73
CA GLY A 249 18.64 10.42 -12.38
C GLY A 249 17.85 9.75 -11.25
N GLY A 250 16.68 9.19 -11.53
CA GLY A 250 15.86 8.44 -10.60
C GLY A 250 16.03 6.92 -10.72
N ARG A 251 15.18 6.18 -10.01
CA ARG A 251 15.17 4.71 -9.97
C ARG A 251 13.78 4.19 -10.30
N SER A 252 13.73 3.11 -11.06
CA SER A 252 12.49 2.41 -11.38
C SER A 252 12.64 0.93 -11.07
N TRP A 253 11.64 0.37 -10.43
CA TRP A 253 11.49 -1.05 -10.17
C TRP A 253 10.07 -1.48 -10.55
N TYR A 254 9.93 -2.64 -11.19
CA TYR A 254 8.65 -3.14 -11.66
C TYR A 254 8.50 -4.63 -11.41
N THR A 255 7.27 -5.04 -11.06
CA THR A 255 6.82 -6.42 -11.08
C THR A 255 5.43 -6.52 -11.73
N ALA A 256 5.26 -7.47 -12.64
CA ALA A 256 3.96 -7.76 -13.25
C ALA A 256 3.06 -8.63 -12.36
N MET A 257 3.60 -9.19 -11.28
CA MET A 257 2.86 -9.98 -10.30
C MET A 257 1.98 -9.08 -9.43
N GLY A 258 0.94 -9.66 -8.78
CA GLY A 258 0.07 -8.94 -7.85
C GLY A 258 -1.36 -8.71 -8.33
N HIS A 259 -1.84 -9.50 -9.29
CA HIS A 259 -3.24 -9.46 -9.72
C HIS A 259 -4.19 -9.94 -8.62
N THR A 260 -3.85 -11.04 -7.94
CA THR A 260 -4.74 -11.69 -6.99
C THR A 260 -4.62 -11.07 -5.59
N LYS A 261 -5.70 -11.14 -4.81
CA LYS A 261 -5.68 -10.72 -3.39
C LYS A 261 -4.71 -11.57 -2.57
N GLU A 262 -4.68 -12.86 -2.87
CA GLU A 262 -3.84 -13.86 -2.21
C GLU A 262 -2.35 -13.56 -2.38
N SER A 263 -1.96 -12.91 -3.48
CA SER A 263 -0.58 -12.46 -3.70
C SER A 263 -0.06 -11.60 -2.55
N TYR A 264 -0.89 -10.72 -2.00
CA TYR A 264 -0.51 -9.78 -0.94
C TYR A 264 -0.43 -10.42 0.46
N ASP A 265 -0.97 -11.63 0.62
CA ASP A 265 -0.83 -12.47 1.82
C ASP A 265 0.39 -13.40 1.74
N GLU A 266 0.96 -13.60 0.54
CA GLU A 266 2.10 -14.49 0.32
C GLU A 266 3.39 -13.88 0.87
N PRO A 267 4.09 -14.54 1.83
CA PRO A 267 5.29 -13.97 2.46
C PRO A 267 6.41 -13.66 1.46
N LEU A 268 6.61 -14.50 0.43
CA LEU A 268 7.65 -14.28 -0.59
C LEU A 268 7.30 -13.09 -1.50
N PHE A 269 6.02 -12.88 -1.82
CA PHE A 269 5.62 -11.72 -2.59
C PHE A 269 5.76 -10.41 -1.78
N ARG A 270 5.40 -10.43 -0.49
CA ARG A 270 5.65 -9.31 0.42
C ARG A 270 7.14 -8.99 0.54
N LEU A 271 8.00 -10.00 0.64
CA LEU A 271 9.45 -9.83 0.62
C LEU A 271 9.95 -9.21 -0.69
N HIS A 272 9.41 -9.65 -1.83
CA HIS A 272 9.70 -9.11 -3.16
C HIS A 272 9.29 -7.62 -3.26
N LEU A 273 8.09 -7.27 -2.78
CA LEU A 273 7.62 -5.88 -2.75
C LEU A 273 8.50 -5.00 -1.86
N LEU A 274 8.86 -5.47 -0.67
CA LEU A 274 9.75 -4.75 0.25
C LEU A 274 11.08 -4.45 -0.43
N GLY A 275 11.69 -5.47 -1.04
CA GLY A 275 12.95 -5.32 -1.77
C GLY A 275 12.87 -4.30 -2.89
N GLY A 276 11.77 -4.31 -3.65
CA GLY A 276 11.48 -3.33 -4.70
C GLY A 276 11.33 -1.89 -4.17
N ILE A 277 10.59 -1.72 -3.09
CA ILE A 277 10.39 -0.42 -2.44
C ILE A 277 11.73 0.14 -1.92
N GLU A 278 12.52 -0.68 -1.22
CA GLU A 278 13.83 -0.28 -0.68
C GLU A 278 14.86 0.00 -1.78
N SER A 279 14.82 -0.76 -2.88
CA SER A 279 15.65 -0.51 -4.07
C SER A 279 15.30 0.83 -4.73
N ALA A 280 14.00 1.10 -4.96
CA ALA A 280 13.53 2.37 -5.51
C ALA A 280 13.82 3.55 -4.58
N ALA A 281 13.72 3.36 -3.25
CA ALA A 281 14.12 4.36 -2.26
C ALA A 281 15.65 4.62 -2.24
N GLY A 282 16.45 3.71 -2.79
CA GLY A 282 17.92 3.79 -2.78
C GLY A 282 18.53 3.50 -1.40
N VAL A 283 17.82 2.77 -0.53
CA VAL A 283 18.28 2.42 0.83
C VAL A 283 18.85 1.00 0.91
N ALA A 284 18.49 0.10 -0.02
CA ALA A 284 18.99 -1.28 -0.08
C ALA A 284 20.10 -1.49 -1.13
N GLY A 285 20.61 -0.43 -1.73
CA GLY A 285 21.41 -0.48 -2.93
C GLY A 285 20.53 -0.35 -4.17
N SER A 286 21.04 0.28 -5.22
CA SER A 286 20.29 0.49 -6.44
C SER A 286 20.52 -0.63 -7.43
N CYS A 287 19.54 -0.87 -8.30
CA CYS A 287 19.69 -1.55 -9.56
C CYS A 287 21.00 -1.09 -10.23
N LYS A 288 21.88 -2.02 -10.56
CA LYS A 288 23.13 -1.67 -11.27
C LYS A 288 22.77 -1.24 -12.68
N SER A 289 23.23 -0.06 -13.07
CA SER A 289 23.14 0.44 -14.45
C SER A 289 23.98 -0.38 -15.39
#